data_3df26470449115e79dc70a93dfe19373
#
_entry.id   3df26470449115e79dc70a93dfe19373
#
_cell.length_a   1.000
_cell.length_b   1.000
_cell.length_c   1.000
_cell.angle_alpha   90.00
_cell.angle_beta   90.00
_cell.angle_gamma   90.00
#
_symmetry.space_group_name_H-M   'P 1'
#
loop_
_entity.id
_entity.type
_entity.pdbx_description
1 polymer ?
#
loop_
_entity_poly.entity_id
_entity_poly.type
_entity_poly.pdbx_seq_one_letter_code
_entity_poly.pdbx_strand_id
1 'polypeptide(L)'
;MHAGVMWHRVRQGLHVVVVAVMAILAGCATTPPPQARLGLKLPPAALGASISVQQHLKVERGGRTDDLDVALQVEPEAIDVVGLAFGQRVLTMHYDGKELTSWRHVMLPSQVRPEDVLEDMQLTLWPAEAIASALPDGWRVSEQGATRTLYLANEPIMKISYSGTPRWSGTVVLENLRYHYKLTIQFAQEGQ
;
A
#
# COMPACT_ATOMS: atom_id res chain seq x y z
N MET A 1 47.18 30.27 52.58
CA MET A 1 45.91 29.54 52.68
C MET A 1 44.91 30.03 51.59
N HIS A 2 45.20 29.87 50.27
CA HIS A 2 44.28 30.30 49.21
C HIS A 2 44.18 29.34 48.00
N ALA A 3 44.62 28.10 48.13
CA ALA A 3 44.61 27.16 47.01
C ALA A 3 43.34 26.27 46.89
N GLY A 4 42.45 26.26 47.91
CA GLY A 4 41.31 25.33 47.97
C GLY A 4 40.05 25.77 47.23
N VAL A 5 39.86 27.09 47.03
CA VAL A 5 38.58 27.64 46.51
C VAL A 5 38.51 27.60 44.96
N MET A 6 39.65 27.62 44.31
CA MET A 6 39.70 27.64 42.85
C MET A 6 39.37 26.28 42.18
N TRP A 7 39.65 25.19 42.89
CA TRP A 7 39.36 23.83 42.38
C TRP A 7 37.87 23.44 42.40
N HIS A 8 37.09 23.98 43.38
CA HIS A 8 35.66 23.71 43.46
C HIS A 8 34.87 24.39 42.32
N ARG A 9 35.26 25.60 41.93
CA ARG A 9 34.57 26.35 40.85
C ARG A 9 34.80 25.73 39.48
N VAL A 10 35.99 25.17 39.21
CA VAL A 10 36.30 24.50 37.94
C VAL A 10 35.53 23.17 37.81
N ARG A 11 35.37 22.42 38.90
CA ARG A 11 34.57 21.18 38.90
C ARG A 11 33.08 21.43 38.72
N GLN A 12 32.54 22.50 39.30
CA GLN A 12 31.12 22.83 39.09
C GLN A 12 30.84 23.32 37.66
N GLY A 13 31.74 24.08 37.06
CA GLY A 13 31.63 24.51 35.67
C GLY A 13 31.63 23.36 34.69
N LEU A 14 32.49 22.35 34.93
CA LEU A 14 32.58 21.18 34.06
C LEU A 14 31.34 20.30 34.13
N HIS A 15 30.70 20.16 35.29
CA HIS A 15 29.47 19.37 35.45
C HIS A 15 28.26 20.05 34.78
N VAL A 16 28.16 21.38 34.80
CA VAL A 16 27.09 22.14 34.14
C VAL A 16 27.22 22.04 32.62
N VAL A 17 28.44 22.10 32.08
CA VAL A 17 28.69 21.97 30.64
C VAL A 17 28.37 20.55 30.16
N VAL A 18 28.73 19.50 30.91
CA VAL A 18 28.43 18.09 30.54
C VAL A 18 26.92 17.82 30.56
N VAL A 19 26.18 18.36 31.54
CA VAL A 19 24.72 18.23 31.63
C VAL A 19 24.03 18.98 30.49
N ALA A 20 24.52 20.17 30.11
CA ALA A 20 24.00 20.95 28.99
C ALA A 20 24.23 20.26 27.64
N VAL A 21 25.37 19.59 27.43
CA VAL A 21 25.65 18.84 26.19
C VAL A 21 24.81 17.58 26.10
N MET A 22 24.50 16.90 27.22
CA MET A 22 23.59 15.72 27.19
C MET A 22 22.14 16.10 26.89
N ALA A 23 21.68 17.32 27.23
CA ALA A 23 20.32 17.76 26.93
C ALA A 23 20.08 18.06 25.45
N ILE A 24 21.12 18.31 24.66
CA ILE A 24 21.01 18.60 23.23
C ILE A 24 20.88 17.33 22.38
N LEU A 25 21.26 16.16 22.92
CA LEU A 25 21.17 14.86 22.22
C LEU A 25 19.79 14.17 22.35
N ALA A 26 18.87 14.74 23.12
CA ALA A 26 17.54 14.17 23.38
C ALA A 26 16.44 14.62 22.39
N GLY A 27 16.78 15.19 21.26
CA GLY A 27 15.79 15.80 20.40
C GLY A 27 15.89 15.45 18.93
N CYS A 28 15.51 14.25 18.54
CA CYS A 28 14.86 13.95 17.26
C CYS A 28 14.31 12.53 17.33
N ALA A 29 13.29 12.31 18.14
CA ALA A 29 12.37 11.22 17.89
C ALA A 29 11.62 11.60 16.61
N THR A 30 12.15 11.24 15.43
CA THR A 30 11.41 11.28 14.19
C THR A 30 10.23 10.33 14.37
N THR A 31 9.04 10.89 14.53
CA THR A 31 7.79 10.12 14.49
C THR A 31 7.83 9.32 13.19
N PRO A 32 7.72 7.97 13.25
CA PRO A 32 7.66 7.18 12.02
C PRO A 32 6.57 7.77 11.12
N PRO A 33 6.81 7.90 9.82
CA PRO A 33 5.78 8.39 8.93
C PRO A 33 4.53 7.52 9.08
N PRO A 34 3.32 8.10 9.12
CA PRO A 34 2.09 7.36 9.27
C PRO A 34 2.04 6.26 8.21
N GLN A 35 1.63 5.07 8.64
CA GLN A 35 1.57 3.90 7.78
C GLN A 35 0.62 4.18 6.61
N ALA A 36 1.11 4.11 5.38
CA ALA A 36 0.33 4.46 4.20
C ALA A 36 -0.57 3.31 3.71
N ARG A 37 -0.51 2.14 4.36
CA ARG A 37 -1.41 1.02 4.11
C ARG A 37 -2.62 1.14 5.03
N LEU A 38 -3.80 1.02 4.41
CA LEU A 38 -5.08 1.12 5.11
C LEU A 38 -5.45 -0.17 5.84
N GLY A 39 -4.94 -1.32 5.34
CA GLY A 39 -5.45 -2.62 5.73
C GLY A 39 -6.91 -2.81 5.28
N LEU A 40 -7.28 -2.22 4.13
CA LEU A 40 -8.65 -2.23 3.62
C LEU A 40 -9.12 -3.66 3.38
N LYS A 41 -10.31 -3.98 3.90
CA LYS A 41 -10.97 -5.28 3.75
C LYS A 41 -12.47 -5.07 3.53
N LEU A 42 -12.83 -4.66 2.32
CA LEU A 42 -14.22 -4.50 1.93
C LEU A 42 -14.88 -5.86 1.67
N PRO A 43 -16.18 -6.03 1.98
CA PRO A 43 -16.91 -7.22 1.58
C PRO A 43 -16.84 -7.41 0.05
N PRO A 44 -16.70 -8.65 -0.44
CA PRO A 44 -16.73 -8.91 -1.88
C PRO A 44 -17.99 -8.36 -2.56
N ALA A 45 -19.16 -8.54 -1.94
CA ALA A 45 -20.46 -8.02 -2.41
C ALA A 45 -20.47 -6.50 -2.63
N ALA A 46 -19.60 -5.73 -1.97
CA ALA A 46 -19.52 -4.28 -2.13
C ALA A 46 -18.94 -3.86 -3.50
N LEU A 47 -18.41 -4.79 -4.31
CA LEU A 47 -18.08 -4.54 -5.71
C LEU A 47 -19.35 -4.22 -6.53
N GLY A 48 -20.48 -4.83 -6.18
CA GLY A 48 -21.76 -4.65 -6.87
C GLY A 48 -21.89 -5.44 -8.17
N ALA A 49 -20.95 -6.33 -8.46
CA ALA A 49 -20.96 -7.20 -9.66
C ALA A 49 -20.18 -8.49 -9.37
N SER A 50 -20.54 -9.58 -10.05
CA SER A 50 -19.68 -10.76 -10.18
C SER A 50 -18.78 -10.57 -11.39
N ILE A 51 -17.49 -10.86 -11.26
CA ILE A 51 -16.51 -10.79 -12.33
C ILE A 51 -15.61 -12.02 -12.36
N SER A 52 -15.23 -12.44 -13.57
CA SER A 52 -14.21 -13.46 -13.79
C SER A 52 -13.33 -12.96 -14.94
N VAL A 53 -12.13 -12.54 -14.62
CA VAL A 53 -11.24 -11.87 -15.58
C VAL A 53 -9.83 -12.40 -15.50
N GLN A 54 -9.14 -12.36 -16.62
CA GLN A 54 -7.70 -12.58 -16.70
C GLN A 54 -7.01 -11.23 -16.89
N GLN A 55 -5.86 -11.08 -16.24
CA GLN A 55 -5.08 -9.85 -16.24
C GLN A 55 -3.62 -10.17 -16.50
N HIS A 56 -2.96 -9.32 -17.27
CA HIS A 56 -1.50 -9.25 -17.30
C HIS A 56 -1.06 -8.05 -16.47
N LEU A 57 -0.26 -8.29 -15.43
CA LEU A 57 0.26 -7.29 -14.53
C LEU A 57 1.74 -7.05 -14.79
N LYS A 58 2.09 -5.79 -15.00
CA LYS A 58 3.47 -5.30 -14.99
C LYS A 58 3.70 -4.51 -13.72
N VAL A 59 4.66 -4.93 -12.90
CA VAL A 59 5.03 -4.30 -11.62
C VAL A 59 6.39 -3.63 -11.77
N GLU A 60 6.42 -2.31 -11.61
CA GLU A 60 7.64 -1.50 -11.70
C GLU A 60 7.99 -0.97 -10.29
N ARG A 61 9.14 -1.34 -9.74
CA ARG A 61 9.58 -0.93 -8.41
C ARG A 61 11.11 -0.93 -8.29
N GLY A 62 11.68 0.19 -7.82
CA GLY A 62 13.13 0.27 -7.55
C GLY A 62 14.00 -0.05 -8.77
N GLY A 63 13.57 0.34 -9.97
CA GLY A 63 14.27 0.07 -11.23
C GLY A 63 14.14 -1.38 -11.75
N ARG A 64 13.34 -2.21 -11.10
CA ARG A 64 13.01 -3.58 -11.54
C ARG A 64 11.63 -3.63 -12.12
N THR A 65 11.44 -4.54 -13.06
CA THR A 65 10.14 -4.86 -13.66
C THR A 65 9.90 -6.35 -13.52
N ASP A 66 8.73 -6.70 -13.02
CA ASP A 66 8.25 -8.08 -12.91
C ASP A 66 6.90 -8.18 -13.63
N ASP A 67 6.66 -9.28 -14.34
CA ASP A 67 5.44 -9.56 -15.07
C ASP A 67 4.73 -10.77 -14.45
N LEU A 68 3.41 -10.68 -14.31
CA LEU A 68 2.57 -11.75 -13.77
C LEU A 68 1.28 -11.85 -14.57
N ASP A 69 0.81 -13.07 -14.81
CA ASP A 69 -0.54 -13.32 -15.26
C ASP A 69 -1.42 -13.65 -14.05
N VAL A 70 -2.59 -13.05 -13.98
CA VAL A 70 -3.49 -13.19 -12.84
C VAL A 70 -4.89 -13.56 -13.33
N ALA A 71 -5.44 -14.64 -12.76
CA ALA A 71 -6.87 -14.92 -12.81
C ALA A 71 -7.53 -14.36 -11.55
N LEU A 72 -8.54 -13.54 -11.72
CA LEU A 72 -9.34 -12.93 -10.68
C LEU A 72 -10.80 -13.32 -10.83
N GLN A 73 -11.39 -13.86 -9.78
CA GLN A 73 -12.82 -14.08 -9.66
C GLN A 73 -13.32 -13.33 -8.42
N VAL A 74 -14.40 -12.58 -8.57
CA VAL A 74 -15.12 -11.94 -7.48
C VAL A 74 -16.58 -12.33 -7.58
N GLU A 75 -17.05 -12.99 -6.53
CA GLU A 75 -18.46 -13.29 -6.30
C GLU A 75 -18.93 -12.55 -5.03
N PRO A 76 -20.24 -12.42 -4.79
CA PRO A 76 -20.72 -11.72 -3.58
C PRO A 76 -20.18 -12.29 -2.26
N GLU A 77 -19.84 -13.57 -2.24
CA GLU A 77 -19.37 -14.32 -1.06
C GLU A 77 -17.85 -14.34 -0.92
N ALA A 78 -17.11 -14.22 -2.04
CA ALA A 78 -15.66 -14.41 -2.00
C ALA A 78 -14.91 -13.74 -3.15
N ILE A 79 -13.61 -13.58 -2.94
CA ILE A 79 -12.62 -13.18 -3.93
C ILE A 79 -11.59 -14.29 -4.04
N ASP A 80 -11.34 -14.77 -5.25
CA ASP A 80 -10.30 -15.74 -5.55
C ASP A 80 -9.29 -15.16 -6.54
N VAL A 81 -8.00 -15.32 -6.22
CA VAL A 81 -6.88 -14.83 -7.03
C VAL A 81 -5.87 -15.93 -7.24
N VAL A 82 -5.45 -16.12 -8.48
CA VAL A 82 -4.33 -17.00 -8.84
C VAL A 82 -3.33 -16.21 -9.66
N GLY A 83 -2.11 -16.05 -9.15
CA GLY A 83 -1.00 -15.39 -9.84
C GLY A 83 -0.01 -16.40 -10.40
N LEU A 84 0.39 -16.21 -11.66
CA LEU A 84 1.36 -17.01 -12.39
C LEU A 84 2.54 -16.14 -12.82
N ALA A 85 3.77 -16.64 -12.63
CA ALA A 85 4.98 -16.07 -13.19
C ALA A 85 5.74 -17.17 -13.92
N PHE A 86 6.15 -16.91 -15.17
CA PHE A 86 6.82 -17.92 -16.01
C PHE A 86 6.02 -19.22 -16.15
N GLY A 87 4.69 -19.13 -16.19
CA GLY A 87 3.80 -20.29 -16.25
C GLY A 87 3.68 -21.09 -14.94
N GLN A 88 4.32 -20.66 -13.86
CA GLN A 88 4.23 -21.31 -12.57
C GLN A 88 3.36 -20.51 -11.62
N ARG A 89 2.54 -21.19 -10.81
CA ARG A 89 1.75 -20.55 -9.78
C ARG A 89 2.66 -20.02 -8.68
N VAL A 90 2.57 -18.71 -8.43
CA VAL A 90 3.39 -18.00 -7.43
C VAL A 90 2.57 -17.41 -6.29
N LEU A 91 1.25 -17.26 -6.51
CA LEU A 91 0.31 -16.73 -5.51
C LEU A 91 -1.05 -17.41 -5.65
N THR A 92 -1.67 -17.75 -4.53
CA THR A 92 -3.11 -17.95 -4.44
C THR A 92 -3.64 -17.15 -3.26
N MET A 93 -4.83 -16.58 -3.41
CA MET A 93 -5.52 -15.87 -2.35
C MET A 93 -7.01 -16.22 -2.42
N HIS A 94 -7.61 -16.37 -1.25
CA HIS A 94 -9.04 -16.48 -1.07
C HIS A 94 -9.47 -15.56 0.07
N TYR A 95 -10.46 -14.73 -0.16
CA TYR A 95 -11.01 -13.81 0.82
C TYR A 95 -12.53 -13.91 0.86
N ASP A 96 -13.10 -14.31 1.98
CA ASP A 96 -14.55 -14.55 2.18
C ASP A 96 -15.30 -13.34 2.77
N GLY A 97 -14.67 -12.17 2.78
CA GLY A 97 -15.20 -10.96 3.42
C GLY A 97 -14.81 -10.82 4.90
N LYS A 98 -14.17 -11.82 5.50
CA LYS A 98 -13.70 -11.83 6.90
C LYS A 98 -12.26 -12.27 7.01
N GLU A 99 -11.94 -13.42 6.43
CA GLU A 99 -10.62 -14.03 6.49
C GLU A 99 -9.96 -14.05 5.12
N LEU A 100 -8.68 -13.68 5.09
CA LEU A 100 -7.81 -13.80 3.93
C LEU A 100 -6.88 -14.98 4.12
N THR A 101 -7.08 -16.04 3.34
CA THR A 101 -6.13 -17.16 3.26
C THR A 101 -5.28 -17.02 2.00
N SER A 102 -4.02 -17.43 2.09
CA SER A 102 -3.11 -17.29 0.95
C SER A 102 -1.99 -18.31 0.97
N TRP A 103 -1.50 -18.60 -0.22
CA TRP A 103 -0.24 -19.34 -0.41
C TRP A 103 0.67 -18.52 -1.34
N ARG A 104 1.96 -18.48 -1.00
CA ARG A 104 2.99 -17.77 -1.78
C ARG A 104 4.16 -18.68 -2.08
N HIS A 105 4.60 -18.68 -3.32
CA HIS A 105 5.84 -19.32 -3.71
C HIS A 105 7.05 -18.51 -3.23
N VAL A 106 8.16 -19.19 -2.93
CA VAL A 106 9.42 -18.55 -2.47
C VAL A 106 10.01 -17.57 -3.50
N MET A 107 9.71 -17.74 -4.78
CA MET A 107 10.14 -16.83 -5.85
C MET A 107 9.44 -15.46 -5.80
N LEU A 108 8.28 -15.37 -5.18
CA LEU A 108 7.58 -14.09 -5.06
C LEU A 108 8.30 -13.21 -4.02
N PRO A 109 8.71 -11.97 -4.37
CA PRO A 109 9.40 -11.08 -3.46
C PRO A 109 8.67 -10.93 -2.12
N SER A 110 9.39 -10.91 -0.99
CA SER A 110 8.80 -10.85 0.36
C SER A 110 7.95 -9.60 0.59
N GLN A 111 8.20 -8.52 -0.18
CA GLN A 111 7.44 -7.28 -0.15
C GLN A 111 6.04 -7.40 -0.75
N VAL A 112 5.77 -8.45 -1.55
CA VAL A 112 4.43 -8.72 -2.09
C VAL A 112 3.64 -9.45 -1.02
N ARG A 113 2.88 -8.72 -0.23
CA ARG A 113 2.04 -9.25 0.84
C ARG A 113 0.62 -9.45 0.32
N PRO A 114 -0.03 -10.57 0.61
CA PRO A 114 -1.42 -10.83 0.17
C PRO A 114 -2.40 -9.74 0.61
N GLU A 115 -2.22 -9.19 1.81
CA GLU A 115 -3.05 -8.10 2.33
C GLU A 115 -2.92 -6.83 1.49
N ASP A 116 -1.70 -6.51 1.04
CA ASP A 116 -1.45 -5.35 0.19
C ASP A 116 -2.02 -5.56 -1.22
N VAL A 117 -1.97 -6.79 -1.74
CA VAL A 117 -2.59 -7.16 -3.02
C VAL A 117 -4.10 -7.01 -2.95
N LEU A 118 -4.74 -7.49 -1.86
CA LEU A 118 -6.18 -7.33 -1.63
C LEU A 118 -6.56 -5.85 -1.57
N GLU A 119 -5.80 -5.03 -0.82
CA GLU A 119 -6.03 -3.59 -0.70
C GLU A 119 -5.93 -2.88 -2.04
N ASP A 120 -4.84 -3.09 -2.79
CA ASP A 120 -4.62 -2.47 -4.09
C ASP A 120 -5.73 -2.86 -5.10
N MET A 121 -6.16 -4.11 -5.08
CA MET A 121 -7.26 -4.60 -5.92
C MET A 121 -8.59 -3.93 -5.54
N GLN A 122 -8.92 -3.87 -4.25
CA GLN A 122 -10.15 -3.23 -3.79
C GLN A 122 -10.14 -1.71 -4.06
N LEU A 123 -9.01 -1.04 -3.83
CA LEU A 123 -8.85 0.38 -4.18
C LEU A 123 -8.98 0.63 -5.68
N THR A 124 -8.62 -0.34 -6.51
CA THR A 124 -8.71 -0.25 -7.97
C THR A 124 -10.13 -0.50 -8.48
N LEU A 125 -10.79 -1.55 -8.01
CA LEU A 125 -12.00 -2.06 -8.66
C LEU A 125 -13.31 -1.63 -7.98
N TRP A 126 -13.33 -1.50 -6.63
CA TRP A 126 -14.56 -1.20 -5.89
C TRP A 126 -15.07 0.22 -6.17
N PRO A 127 -16.38 0.46 -6.05
CA PRO A 127 -16.96 1.80 -6.16
C PRO A 127 -16.35 2.77 -5.15
N ALA A 128 -16.20 4.04 -5.55
CA ALA A 128 -15.60 5.06 -4.68
C ALA A 128 -16.38 5.25 -3.36
N GLU A 129 -17.68 5.08 -3.41
CA GLU A 129 -18.58 5.20 -2.26
C GLU A 129 -18.33 4.09 -1.24
N ALA A 130 -18.11 2.84 -1.71
CA ALA A 130 -17.78 1.71 -0.85
C ALA A 130 -16.42 1.90 -0.19
N ILE A 131 -15.43 2.39 -0.94
CA ILE A 131 -14.11 2.73 -0.41
C ILE A 131 -14.25 3.86 0.62
N ALA A 132 -14.89 4.98 0.27
CA ALA A 132 -15.04 6.14 1.13
C ALA A 132 -15.66 5.81 2.48
N SER A 133 -16.64 4.90 2.51
CA SER A 133 -17.32 4.49 3.75
C SER A 133 -16.42 3.69 4.70
N ALA A 134 -15.33 3.11 4.21
CA ALA A 134 -14.41 2.29 4.99
C ALA A 134 -13.06 3.00 5.27
N LEU A 135 -12.88 4.22 4.75
CA LEU A 135 -11.64 4.96 5.00
C LEU A 135 -11.58 5.46 6.45
N PRO A 136 -10.44 5.30 7.15
CA PRO A 136 -10.24 5.89 8.46
C PRO A 136 -10.06 7.41 8.37
N ASP A 137 -10.12 8.07 9.54
CA ASP A 137 -9.94 9.51 9.64
C ASP A 137 -8.65 9.98 8.97
N GLY A 138 -8.74 11.10 8.29
CA GLY A 138 -7.63 11.70 7.55
C GLY A 138 -7.43 11.15 6.14
N TRP A 139 -8.09 10.04 5.78
CA TRP A 139 -8.04 9.50 4.43
C TRP A 139 -9.23 9.98 3.60
N ARG A 140 -9.02 10.12 2.30
CA ARG A 140 -10.05 10.53 1.35
C ARG A 140 -9.79 9.92 -0.02
N VAL A 141 -10.84 9.46 -0.68
CA VAL A 141 -10.85 9.07 -2.08
C VAL A 141 -11.55 10.15 -2.91
N SER A 142 -11.03 10.43 -4.10
CA SER A 142 -11.63 11.36 -5.06
C SER A 142 -11.56 10.78 -6.47
N GLU A 143 -12.62 10.94 -7.24
CA GLU A 143 -12.66 10.55 -8.66
C GLU A 143 -12.89 11.80 -9.52
N GLN A 144 -12.11 11.94 -10.57
CA GLN A 144 -12.22 12.98 -11.57
C GLN A 144 -12.00 12.37 -12.97
N GLY A 145 -13.06 12.29 -13.75
CA GLY A 145 -13.04 11.61 -15.04
C GLY A 145 -12.60 10.14 -14.89
N ALA A 146 -11.58 9.75 -15.63
CA ALA A 146 -11.04 8.40 -15.59
C ALA A 146 -9.88 8.24 -14.57
N THR A 147 -9.84 9.07 -13.54
CA THR A 147 -8.77 9.04 -12.53
C THR A 147 -9.37 9.00 -11.13
N ARG A 148 -8.86 8.08 -10.31
CA ARG A 148 -9.09 7.99 -8.87
C ARG A 148 -7.83 8.38 -8.13
N THR A 149 -7.94 9.18 -7.08
CA THR A 149 -6.82 9.54 -6.21
C THR A 149 -7.18 9.30 -4.76
N LEU A 150 -6.30 8.62 -4.05
CA LEU A 150 -6.36 8.40 -2.61
C LEU A 150 -5.43 9.40 -1.91
N TYR A 151 -5.93 10.06 -0.88
CA TYR A 151 -5.21 11.05 -0.09
C TYR A 151 -5.13 10.63 1.37
N LEU A 152 -4.01 10.97 2.03
CA LEU A 152 -3.88 10.99 3.47
C LEU A 152 -3.59 12.44 3.89
N ALA A 153 -4.42 12.99 4.77
CA ALA A 153 -4.50 14.41 5.05
C ALA A 153 -4.78 15.18 3.72
N ASN A 154 -3.84 15.89 3.17
CA ASN A 154 -4.00 16.54 1.86
C ASN A 154 -2.96 16.04 0.83
N GLU A 155 -2.17 15.04 1.21
CA GLU A 155 -1.13 14.48 0.33
C GLU A 155 -1.69 13.32 -0.51
N PRO A 156 -1.49 13.33 -1.84
CA PRO A 156 -1.84 12.19 -2.67
C PRO A 156 -0.91 11.01 -2.37
N ILE A 157 -1.51 9.88 -2.02
CA ILE A 157 -0.79 8.64 -1.67
C ILE A 157 -0.77 7.66 -2.84
N MET A 158 -1.88 7.62 -3.58
CA MET A 158 -2.05 6.71 -4.71
C MET A 158 -2.89 7.38 -5.78
N LYS A 159 -2.51 7.13 -7.04
CA LYS A 159 -3.26 7.55 -8.22
C LYS A 159 -3.57 6.37 -9.11
N ILE A 160 -4.81 6.25 -9.56
CA ILE A 160 -5.27 5.15 -10.41
C ILE A 160 -5.93 5.76 -11.63
N SER A 161 -5.49 5.36 -12.82
CA SER A 161 -6.02 5.81 -14.10
C SER A 161 -6.62 4.64 -14.87
N TYR A 162 -7.79 4.83 -15.45
CA TYR A 162 -8.56 3.82 -16.17
C TYR A 162 -8.66 4.18 -17.65
N SER A 163 -8.50 3.19 -18.54
CA SER A 163 -8.74 3.39 -19.97
C SER A 163 -10.06 2.80 -20.46
N GLY A 164 -10.70 1.96 -19.64
CA GLY A 164 -11.92 1.22 -19.99
C GLY A 164 -13.08 1.46 -19.02
N THR A 165 -14.25 1.04 -19.46
CA THR A 165 -15.48 0.95 -18.67
C THR A 165 -16.15 -0.38 -19.01
N PRO A 166 -16.46 -1.23 -18.01
CA PRO A 166 -16.25 -1.07 -16.57
C PRO A 166 -14.78 -1.03 -16.17
N ARG A 167 -14.46 -0.76 -14.87
CA ARG A 167 -13.07 -0.64 -14.35
C ARG A 167 -12.22 -1.90 -14.53
N TRP A 168 -12.82 -3.04 -14.72
CA TRP A 168 -12.17 -4.32 -15.03
C TRP A 168 -12.10 -4.60 -16.54
N SER A 169 -11.89 -3.56 -17.33
CA SER A 169 -11.66 -3.63 -18.77
C SER A 169 -10.55 -2.67 -19.21
N GLY A 170 -9.93 -2.98 -20.36
CA GLY A 170 -8.86 -2.16 -20.91
C GLY A 170 -7.59 -2.19 -20.06
N THR A 171 -7.00 -1.03 -19.82
CA THR A 171 -5.77 -0.88 -19.02
C THR A 171 -6.02 0.00 -17.81
N VAL A 172 -5.54 -0.44 -16.66
CA VAL A 172 -5.50 0.35 -15.44
C VAL A 172 -4.05 0.57 -15.03
N VAL A 173 -3.71 1.80 -14.66
CA VAL A 173 -2.39 2.16 -14.13
C VAL A 173 -2.58 2.65 -12.70
N LEU A 174 -2.00 1.93 -11.74
CA LEU A 174 -1.94 2.32 -10.34
C LEU A 174 -0.53 2.78 -10.00
N GLU A 175 -0.39 4.00 -9.53
CA GLU A 175 0.86 4.58 -9.03
C GLU A 175 0.76 4.78 -7.53
N ASN A 176 1.54 4.03 -6.76
CA ASN A 176 1.68 4.27 -5.33
C ASN A 176 2.83 5.26 -5.10
N LEU A 177 2.47 6.51 -4.82
CA LEU A 177 3.41 7.62 -4.70
C LEU A 177 4.26 7.52 -3.43
N ARG A 178 3.75 6.84 -2.41
CA ARG A 178 4.44 6.70 -1.13
C ARG A 178 5.40 5.52 -1.10
N TYR A 179 5.01 4.37 -1.65
CA TYR A 179 5.85 3.18 -1.71
C TYR A 179 6.65 3.07 -3.01
N HIS A 180 6.52 4.06 -3.91
CA HIS A 180 7.29 4.18 -5.15
C HIS A 180 7.24 2.91 -6.00
N TYR A 181 6.03 2.41 -6.27
CA TYR A 181 5.79 1.37 -7.26
C TYR A 181 4.65 1.75 -8.19
N LYS A 182 4.66 1.14 -9.36
CA LYS A 182 3.62 1.29 -10.36
C LYS A 182 3.17 -0.09 -10.82
N LEU A 183 1.85 -0.27 -10.90
CA LEU A 183 1.22 -1.44 -11.51
C LEU A 183 0.55 -1.00 -12.79
N THR A 184 0.83 -1.71 -13.88
CA THR A 184 0.04 -1.62 -15.11
C THR A 184 -0.72 -2.92 -15.24
N ILE A 185 -2.04 -2.86 -15.25
CA ILE A 185 -2.95 -3.98 -15.28
C ILE A 185 -3.65 -3.96 -16.63
N GLN A 186 -3.41 -4.96 -17.46
CA GLN A 186 -4.09 -5.13 -18.73
C GLN A 186 -5.10 -6.27 -18.61
N PHE A 187 -6.37 -5.96 -18.74
CA PHE A 187 -7.43 -6.96 -18.73
C PHE A 187 -7.47 -7.65 -20.09
N ALA A 188 -7.50 -8.98 -20.08
CA ALA A 188 -7.69 -9.73 -21.30
C ALA A 188 -9.07 -9.37 -21.89
N GLN A 189 -9.10 -9.12 -23.21
CA GLN A 189 -10.37 -8.95 -23.89
C GLN A 189 -11.08 -10.32 -23.90
N GLU A 190 -12.35 -10.35 -23.48
CA GLU A 190 -13.17 -11.53 -23.68
C GLU A 190 -13.17 -11.84 -25.18
N GLY A 191 -12.75 -13.05 -25.53
CA GLY A 191 -12.48 -13.42 -26.92
C GLY A 191 -13.70 -13.19 -27.79
N GLN A 192 -13.45 -12.55 -28.95
CA GLN A 192 -14.34 -12.58 -30.10
C GLN A 192 -14.43 -13.99 -30.62
#